data_47043f1a515671296cc264e3b72648e0
#
_entry.id   47043f1a515671296cc264e3b72648e0
#
_cell.length_a   1.000
_cell.length_b   1.000
_cell.length_c   1.000
_cell.angle_alpha   90.00
_cell.angle_beta   90.00
_cell.angle_gamma   90.00
#
_symmetry.space_group_name_H-M   'P 1'
#
loop_
_entity.id
_entity.type
_entity.pdbx_description
1 polymer ?
#
loop_
_entity_poly.entity_id
_entity_poly.type
_entity_poly.pdbx_seq_one_letter_code
_entity_poly.pdbx_strand_id
1 'polypeptide(L)'
;MEARYRRDYPGEFVITESKWSGGKKQIKQAWINNPIDNQHISGRAVVIGSDDDSEIFDHKILSTHRGGLLGSLKLQTYGTAKIAQQMRLDFAVDTDINNLTPLVENQYSANNIVYTTARNCIRQPGEFYLIPLQPSICTEVLPIYLAAFDGHNEIYTLGYNKEMPTGTSDWIRQVTRIVESYSTTTFTFVGNKHNMPADWLALPNTRTMNHRDFVCHCDV
;
A
#
# COMPACT_ATOMS: atom_id res chain seq x y z
N MET A 1 4.60 -18.51 14.46
CA MET A 1 4.72 -17.48 13.42
C MET A 1 3.33 -17.12 12.99
N GLU A 2 2.98 -15.87 13.00
CA GLU A 2 1.67 -15.37 12.68
C GLU A 2 1.74 -14.59 11.36
N ALA A 3 1.01 -15.04 10.35
CA ALA A 3 0.81 -14.29 9.12
C ALA A 3 -0.62 -13.73 9.14
N ARG A 4 -0.75 -12.43 8.98
CA ARG A 4 -2.04 -11.73 8.98
C ARG A 4 -2.38 -11.29 7.58
N TYR A 5 -3.59 -11.62 7.13
CA TYR A 5 -4.18 -11.05 5.94
C TYR A 5 -5.23 -10.05 6.38
N ARG A 6 -5.13 -8.84 5.89
CA ARG A 6 -6.22 -7.91 5.99
C ARG A 6 -7.18 -8.21 4.86
N ARG A 7 -8.50 -8.19 5.13
CA ARG A 7 -9.53 -8.16 4.19
C ARG A 7 -10.53 -9.25 4.08
N ASP A 8 -11.62 -8.95 3.35
CA ASP A 8 -12.58 -9.81 2.69
C ASP A 8 -11.97 -10.95 1.89
N TYR A 9 -10.75 -11.24 2.12
CA TYR A 9 -10.26 -12.54 1.79
C TYR A 9 -11.15 -13.50 2.55
N PRO A 10 -11.91 -14.37 1.86
CA PRO A 10 -12.85 -15.25 2.55
C PRO A 10 -12.06 -16.02 3.60
N GLY A 11 -12.03 -15.45 4.70
CA GLY A 11 -12.00 -15.89 5.99
C GLY A 11 -10.85 -16.38 6.70
N GLU A 12 -9.80 -16.86 6.24
CA GLU A 12 -8.89 -17.57 7.12
C GLU A 12 -7.43 -17.17 6.88
N PHE A 13 -6.71 -16.90 7.95
CA PHE A 13 -5.25 -16.85 7.86
C PHE A 13 -4.60 -17.94 8.72
N VAL A 14 -3.40 -18.33 8.31
CA VAL A 14 -2.67 -19.43 8.94
C VAL A 14 -1.71 -18.88 9.96
N ILE A 15 -1.91 -19.27 11.23
CA ILE A 15 -0.88 -19.13 12.25
C ILE A 15 0.01 -20.35 12.17
N THR A 16 1.31 -20.14 11.95
CA THR A 16 2.29 -21.21 11.96
C THR A 16 3.24 -21.02 13.13
N GLU A 17 3.13 -21.87 14.12
CA GLU A 17 4.08 -21.95 15.22
C GLU A 17 5.15 -23.02 14.93
N SER A 18 6.40 -22.69 15.12
CA SER A 18 7.47 -23.68 15.05
C SER A 18 8.21 -23.75 16.37
N LYS A 19 8.25 -24.93 16.98
CA LYS A 19 9.02 -25.22 18.19
C LYS A 19 10.05 -26.32 17.91
N TRP A 20 11.22 -26.18 18.47
CA TRP A 20 12.20 -27.27 18.50
C TRP A 20 11.97 -28.11 19.76
N SER A 21 11.71 -29.38 19.57
CA SER A 21 11.52 -30.34 20.66
C SER A 21 12.23 -31.63 20.31
N GLY A 22 13.14 -32.09 21.16
CA GLY A 22 13.89 -33.33 20.97
C GLY A 22 14.70 -33.37 19.68
N GLY A 23 15.32 -32.25 19.27
CA GLY A 23 16.10 -32.16 18.03
C GLY A 23 15.30 -32.17 16.75
N LYS A 24 13.97 -32.13 16.82
CA LYS A 24 13.05 -32.05 15.66
C LYS A 24 12.26 -30.77 15.68
N LYS A 25 12.11 -30.15 14.50
CA LYS A 25 11.23 -28.98 14.31
C LYS A 25 9.78 -29.46 14.24
N GLN A 26 8.99 -29.09 15.22
CA GLN A 26 7.54 -29.29 15.20
C GLN A 26 6.88 -28.04 14.64
N ILE A 27 6.02 -28.23 13.66
CA ILE A 27 5.25 -27.15 13.03
C ILE A 27 3.78 -27.40 13.37
N LYS A 28 3.16 -26.42 14.03
CA LYS A 28 1.73 -26.39 14.28
C LYS A 28 1.11 -25.29 13.43
N GLN A 29 0.11 -25.63 12.65
CA GLN A 29 -0.68 -24.66 11.88
C GLN A 29 -2.10 -24.61 12.45
N ALA A 30 -2.62 -23.41 12.61
CA ALA A 30 -3.99 -23.16 12.97
C ALA A 30 -4.59 -22.15 11.98
N TRP A 31 -5.76 -22.45 11.47
CA TRP A 31 -6.55 -21.55 10.65
C TRP A 31 -7.46 -20.74 11.58
N ILE A 32 -7.42 -19.44 11.48
CA ILE A 32 -8.29 -18.56 12.24
C ILE A 32 -8.95 -17.55 11.31
N ASN A 33 -10.14 -17.14 11.64
CA ASN A 33 -10.86 -16.11 10.90
C ASN A 33 -10.06 -14.81 10.93
N ASN A 34 -10.06 -14.10 9.80
CA ASN A 34 -9.45 -12.79 9.73
C ASN A 34 -10.17 -11.85 10.72
N PRO A 35 -9.48 -11.34 11.75
CA PRO A 35 -10.11 -10.47 12.75
C PRO A 35 -10.37 -9.06 12.24
N ILE A 36 -9.84 -8.73 11.06
CA ILE A 36 -9.97 -7.42 10.46
C ILE A 36 -10.78 -7.57 9.19
N ASP A 37 -12.08 -7.33 9.31
CA ASP A 37 -12.91 -7.11 8.14
C ASP A 37 -12.39 -5.92 7.37
N ASN A 38 -12.38 -6.06 6.06
CA ASN A 38 -12.08 -4.96 5.18
C ASN A 38 -13.24 -3.95 5.20
N GLN A 39 -13.12 -3.02 6.07
CA GLN A 39 -14.04 -1.91 6.12
C GLN A 39 -13.51 -0.80 5.23
N HIS A 40 -13.88 -0.81 3.95
CA HIS A 40 -13.73 0.37 3.10
C HIS A 40 -14.67 1.44 3.59
N ILE A 41 -14.17 2.25 4.48
CA ILE A 41 -14.87 3.43 4.98
C ILE A 41 -14.95 4.47 3.85
N SER A 42 -14.00 4.44 2.93
CA SER A 42 -13.93 5.34 1.77
C SER A 42 -13.76 4.53 0.48
N GLY A 43 -14.56 4.81 -0.54
CA GLY A 43 -14.35 4.30 -1.90
C GLY A 43 -13.12 4.90 -2.58
N ARG A 44 -12.39 5.81 -1.92
CA ARG A 44 -11.27 6.57 -2.45
C ARG A 44 -9.99 6.32 -1.68
N ALA A 45 -8.89 6.15 -2.43
CA ALA A 45 -7.56 6.02 -1.88
C ALA A 45 -6.57 7.02 -2.51
N VAL A 46 -5.57 7.41 -1.73
CA VAL A 46 -4.40 8.16 -2.21
C VAL A 46 -3.17 7.30 -2.01
N VAL A 47 -2.44 7.07 -3.07
CA VAL A 47 -1.17 6.36 -3.05
C VAL A 47 -0.03 7.36 -3.23
N ILE A 48 0.90 7.38 -2.29
CA ILE A 48 2.01 8.31 -2.26
C ILE A 48 3.29 7.58 -2.69
N GLY A 49 3.84 8.00 -3.81
CA GLY A 49 5.11 7.49 -4.36
C GLY A 49 6.32 8.22 -3.80
N SER A 50 7.48 7.84 -4.30
CA SER A 50 8.78 8.33 -3.82
C SER A 50 9.33 9.52 -4.62
N ASP A 51 8.66 9.95 -5.67
CA ASP A 51 9.08 11.14 -6.39
C ASP A 51 8.81 12.40 -5.56
N ASP A 52 9.77 13.30 -5.52
CA ASP A 52 9.69 14.47 -4.68
C ASP A 52 8.83 15.57 -5.32
N ASP A 53 7.53 15.42 -5.18
CA ASP A 53 6.55 16.46 -5.49
C ASP A 53 6.37 17.45 -4.33
N SER A 54 7.19 17.36 -3.28
CA SER A 54 7.03 18.13 -2.04
C SER A 54 7.11 19.65 -2.24
N GLU A 55 7.83 20.11 -3.26
CA GLU A 55 7.87 21.52 -3.66
C GLU A 55 6.52 22.01 -4.22
N ILE A 56 5.70 21.10 -4.77
CA ILE A 56 4.43 21.42 -5.44
C ILE A 56 3.26 21.17 -4.50
N PHE A 57 3.36 20.12 -3.67
CA PHE A 57 2.28 19.68 -2.80
C PHE A 57 2.82 19.14 -1.48
N ASP A 58 2.43 19.74 -0.37
CA ASP A 58 2.77 19.21 0.96
C ASP A 58 1.93 17.96 1.28
N HIS A 59 2.49 16.81 1.05
CA HIS A 59 1.83 15.51 1.30
C HIS A 59 1.38 15.35 2.76
N LYS A 60 1.96 16.06 3.71
CA LYS A 60 1.60 15.99 5.14
C LYS A 60 0.17 16.42 5.41
N ILE A 61 -0.41 17.24 4.54
CA ILE A 61 -1.82 17.62 4.66
C ILE A 61 -2.74 16.39 4.62
N LEU A 62 -2.37 15.36 3.88
CA LEU A 62 -3.13 14.11 3.79
C LEU A 62 -3.19 13.35 5.12
N SER A 63 -2.23 13.56 6.02
CA SER A 63 -2.24 12.92 7.34
C SER A 63 -3.39 13.39 8.22
N THR A 64 -3.94 14.56 7.95
CA THR A 64 -5.09 15.14 8.68
C THR A 64 -6.43 14.75 8.05
N HIS A 65 -6.41 14.36 6.77
CA HIS A 65 -7.62 14.05 5.98
C HIS A 65 -7.75 12.56 5.61
N ARG A 66 -6.90 11.73 6.15
CA ARG A 66 -6.88 10.29 5.90
C ARG A 66 -8.16 9.61 6.36
N GLY A 67 -8.49 8.52 5.67
CA GLY A 67 -9.63 7.69 6.00
C GLY A 67 -9.49 6.89 7.27
N GLY A 68 -8.32 6.38 7.60
CA GLY A 68 -8.01 5.58 8.78
C GLY A 68 -9.00 4.44 9.07
N LEU A 69 -8.64 3.56 9.98
CA LEU A 69 -9.57 2.49 10.42
C LEU A 69 -10.79 3.03 11.16
N LEU A 70 -10.67 4.19 11.81
CA LEU A 70 -11.71 4.81 12.62
C LEU A 70 -11.95 6.28 12.27
N GLY A 71 -11.36 6.74 11.17
CA GLY A 71 -11.25 8.16 10.92
C GLY A 71 -12.13 8.71 9.80
N SER A 72 -11.56 9.63 9.04
CA SER A 72 -12.23 10.35 7.98
C SER A 72 -12.77 9.41 6.89
N LEU A 73 -13.98 9.68 6.44
CA LEU A 73 -14.61 8.97 5.32
C LEU A 73 -14.09 9.40 3.94
N LYS A 74 -13.13 10.33 3.88
CA LYS A 74 -12.76 10.98 2.63
C LYS A 74 -11.74 10.20 1.81
N LEU A 75 -10.61 9.84 2.43
CA LEU A 75 -9.47 9.22 1.74
C LEU A 75 -8.75 8.23 2.65
N GLN A 76 -8.28 7.12 2.07
CA GLN A 76 -7.33 6.23 2.71
C GLN A 76 -5.96 6.37 2.05
N THR A 77 -4.90 6.43 2.86
CA THR A 77 -3.55 6.72 2.39
C THR A 77 -2.69 5.47 2.37
N TYR A 78 -2.01 5.26 1.25
CA TYR A 78 -1.09 4.15 1.00
C TYR A 78 0.29 4.67 0.62
N GLY A 79 1.33 3.99 1.01
CA GLY A 79 2.70 4.33 0.61
C GLY A 79 3.72 3.31 1.05
N THR A 80 4.97 3.53 0.69
CA THR A 80 6.09 2.69 1.12
C THR A 80 6.48 2.98 2.56
N ALA A 81 7.27 2.07 3.18
CA ALA A 81 7.84 2.30 4.51
C ALA A 81 8.68 3.58 4.58
N LYS A 82 9.33 3.98 3.50
CA LYS A 82 10.09 5.23 3.44
C LYS A 82 9.19 6.46 3.60
N ILE A 83 8.03 6.46 2.96
CA ILE A 83 7.03 7.52 3.11
C ILE A 83 6.44 7.49 4.53
N ALA A 84 6.20 6.29 5.08
CA ALA A 84 5.67 6.12 6.43
C ALA A 84 6.61 6.66 7.53
N GLN A 85 7.92 6.74 7.27
CA GLN A 85 8.89 7.39 8.16
C GLN A 85 8.79 8.92 8.15
N GLN A 86 8.22 9.50 7.10
CA GLN A 86 8.10 10.96 6.93
C GLN A 86 6.73 11.47 7.35
N MET A 87 5.69 10.67 7.14
CA MET A 87 4.32 11.01 7.45
C MET A 87 3.52 9.78 7.86
N ARG A 88 2.45 9.99 8.61
CA ARG A 88 1.55 8.90 8.99
C ARG A 88 0.65 8.51 7.83
N LEU A 89 0.68 7.23 7.46
CA LEU A 89 -0.20 6.60 6.48
C LEU A 89 -1.21 5.67 7.18
N ASP A 90 -2.32 5.37 6.51
CA ASP A 90 -3.23 4.31 6.94
C ASP A 90 -2.59 2.94 6.64
N PHE A 91 -1.93 2.81 5.50
CA PHE A 91 -1.32 1.57 5.04
C PHE A 91 0.07 1.81 4.50
N ALA A 92 1.07 1.20 5.13
CA ALA A 92 2.43 1.18 4.64
C ALA A 92 2.79 -0.20 4.09
N VAL A 93 3.67 -0.27 3.10
CA VAL A 93 4.18 -1.54 2.57
C VAL A 93 5.64 -1.45 2.20
N ASP A 94 6.40 -2.49 2.49
CA ASP A 94 7.78 -2.65 2.01
C ASP A 94 8.18 -4.12 2.02
N THR A 95 9.10 -4.48 1.13
CA THR A 95 9.69 -5.82 1.07
C THR A 95 11.07 -5.88 1.71
N ASP A 96 11.74 -4.73 1.89
CA ASP A 96 13.05 -4.63 2.51
C ASP A 96 12.93 -4.44 4.02
N ILE A 97 13.50 -5.39 4.77
CA ILE A 97 13.50 -5.35 6.23
C ILE A 97 14.23 -4.11 6.79
N ASN A 98 15.21 -3.58 6.07
CA ASN A 98 15.95 -2.39 6.51
C ASN A 98 15.06 -1.14 6.54
N ASN A 99 14.09 -1.03 5.62
CA ASN A 99 13.11 0.05 5.61
C ASN A 99 12.02 -0.14 6.69
N LEU A 100 11.74 -1.39 7.06
CA LEU A 100 10.71 -1.75 8.02
C LEU A 100 11.18 -1.65 9.48
N THR A 101 12.47 -1.94 9.74
CA THR A 101 13.03 -1.93 11.10
C THR A 101 12.78 -0.60 11.83
N PRO A 102 12.98 0.57 11.24
CA PRO A 102 12.67 1.84 11.91
C PRO A 102 11.19 1.99 12.29
N LEU A 103 10.27 1.38 11.53
CA LEU A 103 8.83 1.44 11.84
C LEU A 103 8.48 0.61 13.08
N VAL A 104 9.24 -0.43 13.37
CA VAL A 104 9.09 -1.22 14.61
C VAL A 104 9.72 -0.50 15.79
N GLU A 105 10.95 0.01 15.61
CA GLU A 105 11.70 0.70 16.66
C GLU A 105 10.99 1.93 17.20
N ASN A 106 10.29 2.68 16.33
CA ASN A 106 9.50 3.85 16.70
C ASN A 106 8.02 3.53 17.02
N GLN A 107 7.67 2.24 17.13
CA GLN A 107 6.32 1.75 17.43
C GLN A 107 5.24 2.15 16.39
N TYR A 108 5.64 2.48 15.19
CA TYR A 108 4.70 2.78 14.12
C TYR A 108 3.84 1.56 13.78
N SER A 109 4.44 0.39 13.65
CA SER A 109 3.76 -0.89 13.33
C SER A 109 2.77 -1.32 14.38
N ALA A 110 2.97 -0.95 15.64
CA ALA A 110 2.03 -1.23 16.72
C ALA A 110 0.70 -0.48 16.58
N ASN A 111 0.72 0.68 15.91
CA ASN A 111 -0.43 1.58 15.82
C ASN A 111 -0.97 1.75 14.38
N ASN A 112 -0.27 1.21 13.38
CA ASN A 112 -0.62 1.37 11.97
C ASN A 112 -0.45 0.04 11.24
N ILE A 113 -1.14 -0.11 10.11
CA ILE A 113 -1.05 -1.32 9.29
C ILE A 113 0.17 -1.24 8.40
N VAL A 114 1.09 -2.18 8.56
CA VAL A 114 2.30 -2.31 7.76
C VAL A 114 2.33 -3.67 7.09
N TYR A 115 2.32 -3.68 5.77
CA TYR A 115 2.36 -4.90 4.96
C TYR A 115 3.79 -5.27 4.58
N THR A 116 4.08 -6.56 4.56
CA THR A 116 5.36 -7.07 4.08
C THR A 116 5.28 -8.52 3.60
N THR A 117 6.42 -9.06 3.21
CA THR A 117 6.56 -10.47 2.80
C THR A 117 6.48 -11.44 3.98
N ALA A 118 6.13 -12.69 3.70
CA ALA A 118 6.11 -13.76 4.70
C ALA A 118 7.44 -13.89 5.46
N ARG A 119 8.57 -13.69 4.76
CA ARG A 119 9.91 -13.76 5.38
C ARG A 119 10.09 -12.72 6.49
N ASN A 120 9.61 -11.51 6.28
CA ASN A 120 9.73 -10.43 7.26
C ASN A 120 8.74 -10.61 8.41
N CYS A 121 7.51 -11.07 8.13
CA CYS A 121 6.55 -11.47 9.17
C CYS A 121 7.12 -12.54 10.11
N ILE A 122 7.94 -13.47 9.58
CA ILE A 122 8.63 -14.48 10.39
C ILE A 122 9.71 -13.86 11.27
N ARG A 123 10.44 -12.88 10.74
CA ARG A 123 11.55 -12.25 11.47
C ARG A 123 11.07 -11.41 12.65
N GLN A 124 9.91 -10.76 12.47
CA GLN A 124 9.31 -9.89 13.48
C GLN A 124 7.83 -10.28 13.68
N PRO A 125 7.56 -11.32 14.43
CA PRO A 125 6.21 -11.86 14.62
C PRO A 125 5.29 -10.86 15.31
N GLY A 126 4.10 -10.67 14.76
CA GLY A 126 3.09 -9.78 15.30
C GLY A 126 3.18 -8.32 14.85
N GLU A 127 4.28 -7.91 14.23
CA GLU A 127 4.49 -6.52 13.83
C GLU A 127 3.84 -6.18 12.47
N PHE A 128 3.75 -7.16 11.56
CA PHE A 128 3.41 -6.90 10.18
C PHE A 128 2.24 -7.75 9.68
N TYR A 129 1.59 -7.23 8.66
CA TYR A 129 0.58 -7.93 7.86
C TYR A 129 1.20 -8.50 6.59
N LEU A 130 0.71 -9.63 6.15
CA LEU A 130 1.19 -10.27 4.93
C LEU A 130 0.60 -9.57 3.69
N ILE A 131 1.45 -9.27 2.71
CA ILE A 131 0.99 -8.78 1.40
C ILE A 131 0.08 -9.84 0.77
N PRO A 132 -1.17 -9.49 0.40
CA PRO A 132 -2.10 -10.45 -0.22
C PRO A 132 -1.53 -10.98 -1.52
N LEU A 133 -1.72 -12.29 -1.78
CA LEU A 133 -1.28 -12.98 -2.99
C LEU A 133 0.22 -12.85 -3.33
N GLN A 134 0.98 -12.08 -2.57
CA GLN A 134 2.42 -11.85 -2.72
C GLN A 134 2.87 -11.67 -4.18
N PRO A 135 2.34 -10.66 -4.91
CA PRO A 135 2.68 -10.46 -6.31
C PRO A 135 4.17 -10.15 -6.46
N SER A 136 4.76 -10.64 -7.55
CA SER A 136 6.16 -10.34 -7.91
C SER A 136 6.23 -8.99 -8.62
N ILE A 137 6.09 -7.90 -7.85
CA ILE A 137 6.18 -6.52 -8.31
C ILE A 137 7.14 -5.72 -7.43
N CYS A 138 7.65 -4.60 -7.94
CA CYS A 138 8.57 -3.78 -7.16
C CYS A 138 7.88 -3.07 -6.00
N THR A 139 8.66 -2.71 -4.99
CA THR A 139 8.15 -2.14 -3.72
C THR A 139 7.36 -0.85 -3.95
N GLU A 140 7.79 -0.02 -4.88
CA GLU A 140 7.15 1.26 -5.20
C GLU A 140 5.74 1.09 -5.82
N VAL A 141 5.48 -0.05 -6.46
CA VAL A 141 4.20 -0.36 -7.09
C VAL A 141 3.24 -1.06 -6.11
N LEU A 142 3.76 -1.68 -5.07
CA LEU A 142 2.95 -2.39 -4.07
C LEU A 142 1.84 -1.54 -3.44
N PRO A 143 2.03 -0.25 -3.11
CA PRO A 143 0.95 0.57 -2.58
C PRO A 143 -0.24 0.72 -3.54
N ILE A 144 0.01 0.85 -4.86
CA ILE A 144 -1.04 0.91 -5.89
C ILE A 144 -1.79 -0.43 -5.94
N TYR A 145 -1.04 -1.53 -5.93
CA TYR A 145 -1.63 -2.87 -5.90
C TYR A 145 -2.53 -3.07 -4.67
N LEU A 146 -2.06 -2.68 -3.49
CA LEU A 146 -2.83 -2.83 -2.25
C LEU A 146 -4.11 -2.00 -2.27
N ALA A 147 -4.04 -0.75 -2.72
CA ALA A 147 -5.22 0.11 -2.83
C ALA A 147 -6.26 -0.49 -3.81
N ALA A 148 -5.81 -1.03 -4.94
CA ALA A 148 -6.68 -1.69 -5.90
C ALA A 148 -7.23 -3.02 -5.35
N PHE A 149 -6.39 -3.82 -4.72
CA PHE A 149 -6.77 -5.08 -4.08
C PHE A 149 -7.79 -4.85 -2.96
N ASP A 150 -7.66 -3.77 -2.21
CA ASP A 150 -8.59 -3.36 -1.17
C ASP A 150 -9.97 -2.92 -1.74
N GLY A 151 -10.10 -2.77 -3.07
CA GLY A 151 -11.38 -2.55 -3.76
C GLY A 151 -11.85 -1.09 -3.78
N HIS A 152 -10.93 -0.14 -3.67
CA HIS A 152 -11.27 1.27 -3.86
C HIS A 152 -11.74 1.54 -5.29
N ASN A 153 -12.80 2.34 -5.43
CA ASN A 153 -13.36 2.71 -6.73
C ASN A 153 -12.54 3.79 -7.44
N GLU A 154 -11.89 4.64 -6.65
CA GLU A 154 -11.05 5.74 -7.12
C GLU A 154 -9.70 5.71 -6.40
N ILE A 155 -8.63 5.67 -7.16
CA ILE A 155 -7.26 5.68 -6.65
C ILE A 155 -6.51 6.86 -7.25
N TYR A 156 -6.05 7.75 -6.40
CA TYR A 156 -5.20 8.89 -6.76
C TYR A 156 -3.75 8.54 -6.48
N THR A 157 -2.86 8.78 -7.44
CA THR A 157 -1.42 8.54 -7.26
C THR A 157 -0.67 9.86 -7.28
N LEU A 158 0.10 10.13 -6.24
CA LEU A 158 0.98 11.29 -6.07
C LEU A 158 2.44 10.82 -6.13
N GLY A 159 3.33 11.59 -6.71
CA GLY A 159 4.74 11.23 -6.77
C GLY A 159 5.05 10.01 -7.64
N TYR A 160 4.24 9.79 -8.68
CA TYR A 160 4.46 8.76 -9.71
C TYR A 160 4.64 9.42 -11.08
N ASN A 161 5.86 9.44 -11.59
CA ASN A 161 6.14 9.98 -12.91
C ASN A 161 7.13 9.08 -13.68
N LYS A 162 7.29 9.32 -14.98
CA LYS A 162 8.16 8.53 -15.85
C LYS A 162 9.63 8.52 -15.45
N GLU A 163 10.06 9.49 -14.66
CA GLU A 163 11.45 9.68 -14.21
C GLU A 163 11.71 9.07 -12.83
N MET A 164 10.72 8.42 -12.25
CA MET A 164 10.84 7.80 -10.93
C MET A 164 12.06 6.85 -10.86
N PRO A 165 12.99 7.07 -9.90
CA PRO A 165 14.23 6.31 -9.83
C PRO A 165 14.01 4.93 -9.21
N THR A 166 13.34 4.05 -9.91
CA THR A 166 13.03 2.69 -9.42
C THR A 166 14.11 1.67 -9.74
N GLY A 167 15.17 2.06 -10.47
CA GLY A 167 16.23 1.14 -10.90
C GLY A 167 15.78 0.00 -11.82
N THR A 168 14.48 -0.12 -12.06
CA THR A 168 13.88 -1.12 -12.94
C THR A 168 12.99 -0.45 -13.97
N SER A 169 13.33 -0.61 -15.24
CA SER A 169 12.52 -0.17 -16.39
C SER A 169 11.11 -0.80 -16.43
N ASP A 170 10.79 -1.65 -15.47
CA ASP A 170 9.62 -2.53 -15.48
C ASP A 170 8.45 -2.00 -14.66
N TRP A 171 8.64 -0.99 -13.82
CA TRP A 171 7.60 -0.50 -12.92
C TRP A 171 6.41 0.10 -13.67
N ILE A 172 6.65 0.81 -14.78
CA ILE A 172 5.59 1.35 -15.64
C ILE A 172 4.69 0.22 -16.13
N ARG A 173 5.29 -0.88 -16.63
CA ARG A 173 4.57 -2.05 -17.10
C ARG A 173 3.82 -2.75 -15.96
N GLN A 174 4.38 -2.77 -14.76
CA GLN A 174 3.72 -3.36 -13.59
C GLN A 174 2.47 -2.56 -13.19
N VAL A 175 2.55 -1.22 -13.17
CA VAL A 175 1.40 -0.35 -12.94
C VAL A 175 0.35 -0.54 -14.03
N THR A 176 0.76 -0.56 -15.30
CA THR A 176 -0.15 -0.81 -16.43
C THR A 176 -0.95 -2.09 -16.23
N ARG A 177 -0.30 -3.19 -15.87
CA ARG A 177 -0.98 -4.47 -15.59
C ARG A 177 -1.97 -4.40 -14.43
N ILE A 178 -1.65 -3.65 -13.38
CA ILE A 178 -2.57 -3.45 -12.27
C ILE A 178 -3.80 -2.69 -12.76
N VAL A 179 -3.61 -1.59 -13.46
CA VAL A 179 -4.71 -0.77 -14.00
C VAL A 179 -5.61 -1.60 -14.91
N GLU A 180 -5.05 -2.40 -15.80
CA GLU A 180 -5.80 -3.32 -16.69
C GLU A 180 -6.57 -4.37 -15.91
N SER A 181 -5.97 -4.93 -14.84
CA SER A 181 -6.59 -5.99 -14.03
C SER A 181 -7.77 -5.50 -13.19
N TYR A 182 -7.77 -4.21 -12.83
CA TYR A 182 -8.82 -3.57 -12.02
C TYR A 182 -9.65 -2.59 -12.86
N SER A 183 -10.25 -3.08 -13.91
CA SER A 183 -10.96 -2.28 -14.94
C SER A 183 -12.14 -1.47 -14.41
N THR A 184 -12.71 -1.81 -13.26
CA THR A 184 -13.80 -1.07 -12.59
C THR A 184 -13.31 0.05 -11.69
N THR A 185 -12.00 0.11 -11.41
CA THR A 185 -11.37 1.14 -10.59
C THR A 185 -10.86 2.27 -11.48
N THR A 186 -11.14 3.50 -11.13
CA THR A 186 -10.56 4.69 -11.79
C THR A 186 -9.22 5.03 -11.14
N PHE A 187 -8.16 5.08 -11.94
CA PHE A 187 -6.83 5.52 -11.51
C PHE A 187 -6.57 6.94 -12.00
N THR A 188 -6.37 7.86 -11.07
CA THR A 188 -6.09 9.27 -11.37
C THR A 188 -4.64 9.59 -11.00
N PHE A 189 -3.82 9.85 -12.00
CA PHE A 189 -2.44 10.27 -11.80
C PHE A 189 -2.39 11.78 -11.56
N VAL A 190 -1.99 12.18 -10.36
CA VAL A 190 -1.91 13.57 -9.94
C VAL A 190 -0.52 14.11 -10.21
N GLY A 191 -0.44 15.16 -11.01
CA GLY A 191 0.83 15.78 -11.39
C GLY A 191 0.79 16.38 -12.78
N ASN A 192 1.97 16.65 -13.33
CA ASN A 192 2.05 17.19 -14.69
C ASN A 192 1.85 16.08 -15.71
N LYS A 193 0.85 16.25 -16.59
CA LYS A 193 0.51 15.29 -17.65
C LYS A 193 1.72 14.91 -18.52
N HIS A 194 2.64 15.82 -18.76
CA HIS A 194 3.84 15.55 -19.57
C HIS A 194 4.81 14.58 -18.90
N ASN A 195 4.73 14.44 -17.60
CA ASN A 195 5.56 13.52 -16.82
C ASN A 195 4.96 12.12 -16.69
N MET A 196 3.70 11.94 -17.11
CA MET A 196 3.05 10.63 -17.06
C MET A 196 3.49 9.73 -18.20
N PRO A 197 3.66 8.42 -17.96
CA PRO A 197 3.88 7.45 -19.02
C PRO A 197 2.72 7.42 -20.01
N ALA A 198 3.05 7.43 -21.31
CA ALA A 198 2.04 7.42 -22.38
C ALA A 198 1.14 6.17 -22.30
N ASP A 199 1.69 5.03 -21.91
CA ASP A 199 0.95 3.77 -21.76
C ASP A 199 -0.21 3.88 -20.76
N TRP A 200 -0.03 4.65 -19.68
CA TRP A 200 -1.10 4.86 -18.70
C TRP A 200 -2.23 5.71 -19.27
N LEU A 201 -1.87 6.75 -20.03
CA LEU A 201 -2.85 7.67 -20.61
C LEU A 201 -3.72 7.02 -21.68
N ALA A 202 -3.28 5.88 -22.23
CA ALA A 202 -4.04 5.11 -23.23
C ALA A 202 -5.11 4.19 -22.62
N LEU A 203 -5.07 3.95 -21.32
CA LEU A 203 -5.99 3.03 -20.66
C LEU A 203 -7.35 3.70 -20.37
N PRO A 204 -8.48 2.99 -20.56
CA PRO A 204 -9.82 3.59 -20.47
C PRO A 204 -10.22 4.01 -19.04
N ASN A 205 -9.63 3.42 -18.04
CA ASN A 205 -9.91 3.68 -16.63
C ASN A 205 -8.83 4.56 -15.97
N THR A 206 -8.03 5.29 -16.75
CA THR A 206 -7.05 6.24 -16.25
C THR A 206 -7.45 7.68 -16.53
N ARG A 207 -7.03 8.56 -15.64
CA ARG A 207 -7.20 10.02 -15.73
C ARG A 207 -5.93 10.72 -15.27
N THR A 208 -5.81 11.99 -15.62
CA THR A 208 -4.79 12.89 -15.08
C THR A 208 -5.43 14.09 -14.41
N MET A 209 -4.81 14.56 -13.36
CA MET A 209 -5.29 15.70 -12.60
C MET A 209 -4.07 16.49 -12.10
N ASN A 210 -4.12 17.80 -12.07
CA ASN A 210 -3.08 18.58 -11.40
C ASN A 210 -3.32 18.64 -9.89
N HIS A 211 -2.30 19.03 -9.13
CA HIS A 211 -2.36 19.08 -7.66
C HIS A 211 -3.45 20.00 -7.13
N ARG A 212 -3.68 21.16 -7.78
CA ARG A 212 -4.71 22.10 -7.36
C ARG A 212 -6.11 21.51 -7.49
N ASP A 213 -6.37 20.87 -8.63
CA ASP A 213 -7.67 20.23 -8.88
C ASP A 213 -7.89 19.05 -7.94
N PHE A 214 -6.82 18.29 -7.61
CA PHE A 214 -6.86 17.22 -6.63
C PHE A 214 -7.28 17.72 -5.24
N VAL A 215 -6.64 18.80 -4.75
CA VAL A 215 -6.98 19.43 -3.46
C VAL A 215 -8.47 19.83 -3.43
N CYS A 216 -8.93 20.53 -4.48
CA CYS A 216 -10.33 20.96 -4.57
C CYS A 216 -11.30 19.77 -4.67
N HIS A 217 -10.94 18.72 -5.43
CA HIS A 217 -11.82 17.56 -5.66
C HIS A 217 -11.95 16.67 -4.43
N CYS A 218 -10.89 16.55 -3.65
CA CYS A 218 -10.84 15.69 -2.46
C CYS A 218 -11.20 16.43 -1.17
N ASP A 219 -11.46 17.73 -1.22
CA ASP A 219 -11.67 18.58 -0.03
C ASP A 219 -10.52 18.46 0.98
N VAL A 220 -9.30 18.46 0.50
CA VAL A 220 -8.07 18.33 1.31
C VAL A 220 -7.51 19.70 1.68
#